data_f6ebe7ee083671982182c574e7bd85f3
#
_entry.id   f6ebe7ee083671982182c574e7bd85f3
#
_cell.length_a   1.000
_cell.length_b   1.000
_cell.length_c   1.000
_cell.angle_alpha   90.00
_cell.angle_beta   90.00
_cell.angle_gamma   90.00
#
_symmetry.space_group_name_H-M   'P 1'
#
loop_
_entity.id
_entity.type
_entity.pdbx_description
1 polymer ?
#
loop_
_entity_poly.entity_id
_entity_poly.type
_entity_poly.pdbx_seq_one_letter_code
_entity_poly.pdbx_strand_id
1 'polypeptide(L)'
;DTLLSELVNTKIEEWGRTLNDNELHAEMMADTFVGGSETTTNALSAGIKLLIEKKDVWDMLKNDPDKYLKVFVEEVLRLESPVQSLMRNTHKEVELNGVKIPAGSVINVRYAAANRDENIFENPEEINLERKKAGAHMAFGSGTHHCLGAPLARRELYWGFRAAIDSFDEMWFSEGKNDFKYHPHYLLRSLKELHIEFSP
;
A
#
# COMPACT_ATOMS: atom_id res chain seq x y z
N ASP A 1 -2.21 17.30 -21.56
CA ASP A 1 -1.20 17.33 -20.50
C ASP A 1 -1.19 15.96 -19.83
N THR A 2 -0.06 15.28 -19.87
CA THR A 2 0.16 13.97 -19.26
C THR A 2 1.37 14.05 -18.34
N LEU A 3 1.47 13.13 -17.38
CA LEU A 3 2.65 13.05 -16.50
C LEU A 3 3.96 12.96 -17.30
N LEU A 4 3.96 12.18 -18.38
CA LEU A 4 5.13 12.07 -19.25
C LEU A 4 5.47 13.42 -19.90
N SER A 5 4.47 14.17 -20.36
CA SER A 5 4.68 15.51 -20.92
C SER A 5 5.32 16.45 -19.91
N GLU A 6 4.87 16.41 -18.65
CA GLU A 6 5.46 17.20 -17.56
C GLU A 6 6.92 16.77 -17.30
N LEU A 7 7.19 15.49 -17.17
CA LEU A 7 8.54 14.97 -16.93
C LEU A 7 9.53 15.35 -18.03
N VAL A 8 9.11 15.30 -19.30
CA VAL A 8 9.97 15.63 -20.46
C VAL A 8 10.25 17.12 -20.57
N ASN A 9 9.27 17.97 -20.25
CA ASN A 9 9.35 19.40 -20.54
C ASN A 9 9.70 20.26 -19.31
N THR A 10 9.59 19.70 -18.08
CA THR A 10 9.88 20.49 -16.89
C THR A 10 11.37 20.69 -16.71
N LYS A 11 11.78 21.94 -16.65
CA LYS A 11 13.15 22.33 -16.33
C LYS A 11 13.37 22.22 -14.82
N ILE A 12 14.36 21.45 -14.41
CA ILE A 12 14.80 21.34 -13.04
C ILE A 12 15.64 22.57 -12.73
N GLU A 13 15.13 23.44 -11.87
CA GLU A 13 15.77 24.74 -11.55
C GLU A 13 17.20 24.56 -11.06
N GLU A 14 17.43 23.62 -10.15
CA GLU A 14 18.76 23.33 -9.56
C GLU A 14 19.80 22.93 -10.64
N TRP A 15 19.37 22.22 -11.68
CA TRP A 15 20.25 21.74 -12.74
C TRP A 15 20.27 22.64 -13.97
N GLY A 16 19.34 23.57 -14.06
CA GLY A 16 19.20 24.50 -15.19
C GLY A 16 18.81 23.82 -16.52
N ARG A 17 18.37 22.57 -16.50
CA ARG A 17 17.98 21.76 -17.67
C ARG A 17 16.82 20.81 -17.38
N THR A 18 16.26 20.22 -18.42
CA THR A 18 15.32 19.10 -18.33
C THR A 18 16.06 17.78 -18.04
N LEU A 19 15.32 16.73 -17.72
CA LEU A 19 15.85 15.38 -17.66
C LEU A 19 16.42 14.95 -19.03
N ASN A 20 17.54 14.24 -19.03
CA ASN A 20 18.00 13.53 -20.22
C ASN A 20 17.29 12.17 -20.35
N ASP A 21 17.48 11.48 -21.49
CA ASP A 21 16.78 10.22 -21.79
C ASP A 21 17.03 9.12 -20.73
N ASN A 22 18.24 9.02 -20.20
CA ASN A 22 18.57 8.02 -19.17
C ASN A 22 17.91 8.35 -17.83
N GLU A 23 17.90 9.62 -17.43
CA GLU A 23 17.23 10.09 -16.23
C GLU A 23 15.72 9.93 -16.36
N LEU A 24 15.15 10.29 -17.52
CA LEU A 24 13.73 10.10 -17.80
C LEU A 24 13.34 8.62 -17.76
N HIS A 25 14.16 7.74 -18.35
CA HIS A 25 13.95 6.31 -18.31
C HIS A 25 14.00 5.77 -16.86
N ALA A 26 14.95 6.23 -16.04
CA ALA A 26 15.06 5.84 -14.64
C ALA A 26 13.82 6.23 -13.83
N GLU A 27 13.36 7.49 -13.96
CA GLU A 27 12.15 7.99 -13.29
C GLU A 27 10.89 7.23 -13.72
N MET A 28 10.74 6.99 -15.02
CA MET A 28 9.59 6.24 -15.53
C MET A 28 9.58 4.79 -15.04
N MET A 29 10.72 4.12 -15.07
CA MET A 29 10.79 2.69 -14.72
C MET A 29 10.78 2.48 -13.21
N ALA A 30 11.61 3.16 -12.44
CA ALA A 30 11.76 2.92 -11.02
C ALA A 30 10.60 3.52 -10.20
N ASP A 31 10.28 4.78 -10.42
CA ASP A 31 9.34 5.48 -9.56
C ASP A 31 7.90 5.41 -10.07
N THR A 32 7.69 5.54 -11.38
CA THR A 32 6.34 5.56 -11.94
C THR A 32 5.77 4.16 -12.13
N PHE A 33 6.43 3.29 -12.91
CA PHE A 33 5.88 1.96 -13.22
C PHE A 33 6.04 0.96 -12.08
N VAL A 34 7.25 0.81 -11.55
CA VAL A 34 7.48 -0.16 -10.46
C VAL A 34 6.79 0.29 -9.18
N GLY A 35 6.94 1.57 -8.82
CA GLY A 35 6.31 2.12 -7.61
C GLY A 35 4.79 2.12 -7.67
N GLY A 36 4.19 2.41 -8.83
CA GLY A 36 2.74 2.59 -8.98
C GLY A 36 1.96 1.32 -9.31
N SER A 37 2.60 0.31 -9.93
CA SER A 37 1.88 -0.86 -10.42
C SER A 37 1.77 -1.98 -9.38
N GLU A 38 2.89 -2.53 -8.95
CA GLU A 38 2.92 -3.74 -8.12
C GLU A 38 2.32 -3.52 -6.73
N THR A 39 2.62 -2.41 -6.10
CA THR A 39 2.16 -2.13 -4.73
C THR A 39 0.65 -1.98 -4.66
N THR A 40 0.04 -1.26 -5.60
CA THR A 40 -1.42 -1.08 -5.66
C THR A 40 -2.13 -2.39 -6.04
N THR A 41 -1.56 -3.17 -6.97
CA THR A 41 -2.08 -4.50 -7.32
C THR A 41 -2.08 -5.43 -6.10
N ASN A 42 -1.01 -5.44 -5.32
CA ASN A 42 -0.91 -6.24 -4.10
C ASN A 42 -1.96 -5.82 -3.06
N ALA A 43 -2.18 -4.50 -2.88
CA ALA A 43 -3.20 -3.99 -1.98
C ALA A 43 -4.61 -4.34 -2.46
N LEU A 44 -4.91 -4.24 -3.76
CA LEU A 44 -6.20 -4.64 -4.33
C LEU A 44 -6.47 -6.13 -4.11
N SER A 45 -5.50 -6.98 -4.46
CA SER A 45 -5.63 -8.43 -4.28
C SER A 45 -5.85 -8.82 -2.82
N ALA A 46 -5.08 -8.20 -1.91
CA ALA A 46 -5.24 -8.43 -0.48
C ALA A 46 -6.59 -7.93 0.05
N GLY A 47 -7.05 -6.78 -0.40
CA GLY A 47 -8.36 -6.24 -0.03
C GLY A 47 -9.52 -7.10 -0.54
N ILE A 48 -9.47 -7.60 -1.78
CA ILE A 48 -10.47 -8.56 -2.30
C ILE A 48 -10.46 -9.85 -1.48
N LYS A 49 -9.28 -10.38 -1.15
CA LYS A 49 -9.16 -11.54 -0.26
C LYS A 49 -9.85 -11.29 1.09
N LEU A 50 -9.58 -10.13 1.72
CA LEU A 50 -10.22 -9.74 2.97
C LEU A 50 -11.74 -9.63 2.86
N LEU A 51 -12.28 -9.09 1.77
CA LEU A 51 -13.73 -8.98 1.53
C LEU A 51 -14.40 -10.35 1.43
N ILE A 52 -13.73 -11.34 0.83
CA ILE A 52 -14.24 -12.72 0.75
C ILE A 52 -14.18 -13.39 2.13
N GLU A 53 -13.10 -13.18 2.89
CA GLU A 53 -12.92 -13.79 4.22
C GLU A 53 -13.80 -13.15 5.31
N LYS A 54 -14.20 -11.89 5.15
CA LYS A 54 -14.94 -11.09 6.13
C LYS A 54 -16.29 -10.66 5.56
N LYS A 55 -17.25 -11.60 5.58
CA LYS A 55 -18.60 -11.37 5.05
C LYS A 55 -19.30 -10.18 5.70
N ASP A 56 -19.10 -9.97 6.98
CA ASP A 56 -19.64 -8.82 7.72
C ASP A 56 -19.11 -7.48 7.18
N VAL A 57 -17.82 -7.42 6.84
CA VAL A 57 -17.22 -6.23 6.21
C VAL A 57 -17.78 -6.00 4.81
N TRP A 58 -17.93 -7.07 4.02
CA TRP A 58 -18.57 -6.99 2.71
C TRP A 58 -20.00 -6.44 2.80
N ASP A 59 -20.80 -6.98 3.70
CA ASP A 59 -22.21 -6.57 3.89
C ASP A 59 -22.32 -5.10 4.34
N MET A 60 -21.43 -4.64 5.22
CA MET A 60 -21.36 -3.22 5.60
C MET A 60 -21.04 -2.32 4.40
N LEU A 61 -20.09 -2.71 3.56
CA LEU A 61 -19.71 -1.95 2.36
C LEU A 61 -20.79 -1.98 1.28
N LYS A 62 -21.49 -3.10 1.09
CA LYS A 62 -22.64 -3.19 0.19
C LYS A 62 -23.79 -2.27 0.64
N ASN A 63 -24.03 -2.18 1.94
CA ASN A 63 -25.12 -1.37 2.49
C ASN A 63 -24.85 0.15 2.43
N ASP A 64 -23.62 0.58 2.72
CA ASP A 64 -23.25 2.01 2.71
C ASP A 64 -21.79 2.21 2.29
N PRO A 65 -21.48 2.06 0.99
CA PRO A 65 -20.11 2.19 0.48
C PRO A 65 -19.56 3.61 0.69
N ASP A 66 -20.37 4.63 0.62
CA ASP A 66 -19.92 6.02 0.74
C ASP A 66 -19.41 6.34 2.15
N LYS A 67 -20.02 5.69 3.15
CA LYS A 67 -19.58 5.79 4.55
C LYS A 67 -18.30 5.03 4.84
N TYR A 68 -18.19 3.79 4.37
CA TYR A 68 -17.19 2.85 4.87
C TYR A 68 -15.98 2.66 3.95
N LEU A 69 -16.12 2.87 2.64
CA LEU A 69 -15.10 2.49 1.69
C LEU A 69 -13.76 3.21 1.88
N LYS A 70 -13.79 4.48 2.27
CA LYS A 70 -12.56 5.24 2.56
C LYS A 70 -11.79 4.64 3.74
N VAL A 71 -12.50 4.24 4.79
CA VAL A 71 -11.88 3.60 5.96
C VAL A 71 -11.38 2.19 5.59
N PHE A 72 -12.12 1.45 4.77
CA PHE A 72 -11.71 0.15 4.27
C PHE A 72 -10.37 0.22 3.52
N VAL A 73 -10.20 1.19 2.62
CA VAL A 73 -8.93 1.42 1.91
C VAL A 73 -7.76 1.61 2.90
N GLU A 74 -7.94 2.46 3.91
CA GLU A 74 -6.88 2.67 4.92
C GLU A 74 -6.62 1.42 5.77
N GLU A 75 -7.65 0.65 6.12
CA GLU A 75 -7.50 -0.59 6.88
C GLU A 75 -6.80 -1.70 6.05
N VAL A 76 -7.09 -1.81 4.76
CA VAL A 76 -6.34 -2.70 3.85
C VAL A 76 -4.87 -2.29 3.82
N LEU A 77 -4.57 -1.02 3.61
CA LEU A 77 -3.20 -0.49 3.60
C LEU A 77 -2.49 -0.73 4.93
N ARG A 78 -3.18 -0.55 6.05
CA ARG A 78 -2.64 -0.79 7.39
C ARG A 78 -2.32 -2.28 7.62
N LEU A 79 -3.29 -3.16 7.38
CA LEU A 79 -3.16 -4.59 7.66
C LEU A 79 -2.21 -5.30 6.70
N GLU A 80 -2.33 -5.04 5.41
CA GLU A 80 -1.58 -5.78 4.41
C GLU A 80 -0.25 -5.12 4.04
N SER A 81 -0.15 -3.78 4.15
CA SER A 81 1.09 -3.03 3.93
C SER A 81 1.91 -3.61 2.77
N PRO A 82 1.59 -3.34 1.50
CA PRO A 82 2.30 -3.94 0.37
C PRO A 82 3.82 -3.82 0.47
N VAL A 83 4.32 -2.69 0.97
CA VAL A 83 5.70 -2.51 1.39
C VAL A 83 5.81 -2.78 2.88
N GLN A 84 6.44 -3.90 3.25
CA GLN A 84 6.56 -4.34 4.65
C GLN A 84 7.63 -3.58 5.43
N SER A 85 8.69 -3.18 4.74
CA SER A 85 9.81 -2.48 5.35
C SER A 85 10.71 -1.82 4.33
N LEU A 86 11.48 -0.82 4.75
CA LEU A 86 12.57 -0.23 3.98
C LEU A 86 13.80 0.00 4.86
N MET A 87 14.97 0.01 4.21
CA MET A 87 16.25 0.19 4.90
C MET A 87 16.62 1.66 5.05
N ARG A 88 17.38 1.95 6.10
CA ARG A 88 18.06 3.22 6.35
C ARG A 88 19.48 2.96 6.79
N ASN A 89 20.39 3.87 6.46
CA ASN A 89 21.75 3.85 6.96
C ASN A 89 21.95 4.99 7.97
N THR A 90 22.64 4.70 9.07
CA THR A 90 23.02 5.72 10.04
C THR A 90 24.30 6.43 9.59
N HIS A 91 24.28 7.74 9.42
CA HIS A 91 25.47 8.52 9.11
C HIS A 91 26.30 8.85 10.36
N LYS A 92 25.70 8.78 11.55
CA LYS A 92 26.32 8.98 12.85
C LYS A 92 25.71 8.03 13.86
N GLU A 93 26.36 7.86 15.02
CA GLU A 93 25.74 7.15 16.15
C GLU A 93 24.42 7.83 16.53
N VAL A 94 23.39 7.04 16.76
CA VAL A 94 22.07 7.47 17.22
C VAL A 94 21.61 6.58 18.38
N GLU A 95 20.77 7.12 19.24
CA GLU A 95 20.14 6.36 20.32
C GLU A 95 18.61 6.34 20.09
N LEU A 96 18.04 5.13 20.11
CA LEU A 96 16.61 4.92 20.02
C LEU A 96 16.15 4.06 21.20
N ASN A 97 15.28 4.62 22.05
CA ASN A 97 14.76 3.93 23.24
C ASN A 97 15.85 3.31 24.13
N GLY A 98 16.95 4.04 24.36
CA GLY A 98 18.08 3.57 25.17
C GLY A 98 19.05 2.62 24.44
N VAL A 99 18.77 2.26 23.18
CA VAL A 99 19.66 1.41 22.39
C VAL A 99 20.55 2.29 21.51
N LYS A 100 21.87 2.17 21.68
CA LYS A 100 22.85 2.87 20.85
C LYS A 100 23.06 2.11 19.54
N ILE A 101 22.94 2.82 18.44
CA ILE A 101 23.12 2.31 17.08
C ILE A 101 24.34 3.01 16.49
N PRO A 102 25.41 2.29 16.17
CA PRO A 102 26.63 2.89 15.62
C PRO A 102 26.41 3.58 14.27
N ALA A 103 27.29 4.49 13.91
CA ALA A 103 27.38 5.02 12.56
C ALA A 103 27.66 3.89 11.55
N GLY A 104 27.10 3.99 10.35
CA GLY A 104 27.24 2.99 9.29
C GLY A 104 26.36 1.74 9.47
N SER A 105 25.48 1.71 10.48
CA SER A 105 24.53 0.61 10.66
C SER A 105 23.41 0.65 9.62
N VAL A 106 22.98 -0.53 9.17
CA VAL A 106 21.75 -0.69 8.36
C VAL A 106 20.58 -0.97 9.28
N ILE A 107 19.57 -0.12 9.25
CA ILE A 107 18.34 -0.22 10.04
C ILE A 107 17.21 -0.65 9.13
N ASN A 108 16.49 -1.72 9.49
CA ASN A 108 15.25 -2.10 8.81
C ASN A 108 14.04 -1.47 9.52
N VAL A 109 13.44 -0.46 8.88
CA VAL A 109 12.21 0.19 9.38
C VAL A 109 11.01 -0.66 8.97
N ARG A 110 10.39 -1.33 9.95
CA ARG A 110 9.31 -2.31 9.76
C ARG A 110 7.94 -1.65 9.79
N TYR A 111 7.44 -1.16 8.65
CA TYR A 111 6.14 -0.49 8.53
C TYR A 111 4.98 -1.39 8.92
N ALA A 112 4.99 -2.66 8.45
CA ALA A 112 3.92 -3.61 8.78
C ALA A 112 3.83 -3.90 10.27
N ALA A 113 4.94 -3.90 11.00
CA ALA A 113 4.93 -4.04 12.46
C ALA A 113 4.37 -2.79 13.14
N ALA A 114 4.80 -1.60 12.69
CA ALA A 114 4.27 -0.34 13.21
C ALA A 114 2.75 -0.20 12.99
N ASN A 115 2.23 -0.73 11.89
CA ASN A 115 0.81 -0.71 11.55
C ASN A 115 -0.03 -1.68 12.41
N ARG A 116 0.61 -2.50 13.22
CA ARG A 116 0.01 -3.44 14.19
C ARG A 116 0.42 -3.15 15.62
N ASP A 117 0.94 -1.96 15.89
CA ASP A 117 1.28 -1.55 17.26
C ASP A 117 -0.02 -1.30 18.06
N GLU A 118 -0.24 -2.08 19.11
CA GLU A 118 -1.43 -2.01 19.99
C GLU A 118 -1.50 -0.69 20.77
N ASN A 119 -0.39 0.01 20.94
CA ASN A 119 -0.38 1.33 21.56
C ASN A 119 -0.97 2.42 20.65
N ILE A 120 -1.05 2.15 19.34
CA ILE A 120 -1.57 3.08 18.34
C ILE A 120 -2.92 2.62 17.80
N PHE A 121 -3.07 1.30 17.57
CA PHE A 121 -4.25 0.70 16.96
C PHE A 121 -4.89 -0.29 17.92
N GLU A 122 -6.04 0.03 18.44
CA GLU A 122 -6.85 -0.90 19.22
C GLU A 122 -7.25 -2.10 18.35
N ASN A 123 -7.13 -3.33 18.89
CA ASN A 123 -7.34 -4.59 18.15
C ASN A 123 -6.62 -4.58 16.79
N PRO A 124 -5.28 -4.49 16.78
CA PRO A 124 -4.52 -4.16 15.57
C PRO A 124 -4.59 -5.23 14.48
N GLU A 125 -4.93 -6.47 14.80
CA GLU A 125 -5.09 -7.56 13.83
C GLU A 125 -6.49 -7.60 13.18
N GLU A 126 -7.42 -6.80 13.68
CA GLU A 126 -8.79 -6.75 13.18
C GLU A 126 -8.99 -5.58 12.21
N ILE A 127 -9.78 -5.83 11.16
CA ILE A 127 -10.30 -4.78 10.29
C ILE A 127 -11.46 -4.08 11.00
N ASN A 128 -11.41 -2.76 11.06
CA ASN A 128 -12.43 -1.98 11.73
C ASN A 128 -12.84 -0.77 10.87
N LEU A 129 -14.02 -0.84 10.24
CA LEU A 129 -14.55 0.21 9.38
C LEU A 129 -14.99 1.48 10.13
N GLU A 130 -14.98 1.45 11.46
CA GLU A 130 -15.27 2.60 12.32
C GLU A 130 -14.02 3.17 12.99
N ARG A 131 -12.83 2.71 12.60
CA ARG A 131 -11.57 3.18 13.16
C ARG A 131 -11.34 4.67 12.89
N LYS A 132 -11.35 5.48 13.94
CA LYS A 132 -11.26 6.96 13.84
C LYS A 132 -9.97 7.48 13.22
N LYS A 133 -8.87 6.73 13.31
CA LYS A 133 -7.53 7.12 12.83
C LYS A 133 -6.95 6.04 11.89
N ALA A 134 -7.77 5.45 11.03
CA ALA A 134 -7.32 4.41 10.10
C ALA A 134 -6.11 4.86 9.27
N GLY A 135 -6.09 6.10 8.80
CA GLY A 135 -4.98 6.67 8.02
C GLY A 135 -3.70 7.03 8.80
N ALA A 136 -3.62 6.74 10.12
CA ALA A 136 -2.40 6.94 10.90
C ALA A 136 -1.31 5.89 10.64
N HIS A 137 -1.57 4.94 9.76
CA HIS A 137 -0.64 3.88 9.41
C HIS A 137 0.60 4.39 8.66
N MET A 138 1.66 3.58 8.67
CA MET A 138 2.95 3.86 8.05
C MET A 138 3.12 3.21 6.66
N ALA A 139 2.04 2.70 6.02
CA ALA A 139 2.13 1.99 4.74
C ALA A 139 2.76 2.84 3.61
N PHE A 140 2.64 4.16 3.69
CA PHE A 140 3.25 5.11 2.75
C PHE A 140 4.54 5.76 3.29
N GLY A 141 5.09 5.25 4.39
CA GLY A 141 6.21 5.87 5.07
C GLY A 141 5.85 7.20 5.72
N SER A 142 6.88 7.98 6.06
CA SER A 142 6.74 9.31 6.68
C SER A 142 7.95 10.19 6.41
N GLY A 143 7.81 11.51 6.64
CA GLY A 143 8.87 12.49 6.46
C GLY A 143 9.17 12.81 5.01
N THR A 144 10.42 13.15 4.70
CA THR A 144 10.87 13.59 3.38
C THR A 144 10.59 12.56 2.27
N HIS A 145 10.64 11.26 2.62
CA HIS A 145 10.38 10.16 1.70
C HIS A 145 8.95 9.59 1.81
N HIS A 146 7.99 10.36 2.31
CA HIS A 146 6.58 9.96 2.22
C HIS A 146 6.22 9.68 0.76
N CYS A 147 5.47 8.61 0.52
CA CYS A 147 5.12 8.17 -0.83
C CYS A 147 4.44 9.28 -1.63
N LEU A 148 5.07 9.65 -2.75
CA LEU A 148 4.52 10.65 -3.67
C LEU A 148 3.19 10.17 -4.29
N GLY A 149 3.09 8.87 -4.61
CA GLY A 149 1.91 8.24 -5.19
C GLY A 149 0.76 7.96 -4.21
N ALA A 150 0.89 8.29 -2.92
CA ALA A 150 -0.12 7.97 -1.91
C ALA A 150 -1.56 8.47 -2.24
N PRO A 151 -1.75 9.68 -2.80
CA PRO A 151 -3.08 10.13 -3.21
C PRO A 151 -3.65 9.33 -4.40
N LEU A 152 -2.80 8.95 -5.35
CA LEU A 152 -3.18 8.16 -6.51
C LEU A 152 -3.56 6.74 -6.09
N ALA A 153 -2.71 6.06 -5.34
CA ALA A 153 -2.94 4.72 -4.83
C ALA A 153 -4.26 4.62 -4.04
N ARG A 154 -4.56 5.60 -3.17
CA ARG A 154 -5.84 5.66 -2.46
C ARG A 154 -7.04 5.76 -3.40
N ARG A 155 -6.91 6.53 -4.48
CA ARG A 155 -7.97 6.65 -5.49
C ARG A 155 -8.16 5.37 -6.30
N GLU A 156 -7.06 4.74 -6.71
CA GLU A 156 -7.09 3.46 -7.43
C GLU A 156 -7.73 2.36 -6.58
N LEU A 157 -7.34 2.25 -5.32
CA LEU A 157 -7.93 1.31 -4.37
C LEU A 157 -9.41 1.60 -4.14
N TYR A 158 -9.76 2.87 -3.91
CA TYR A 158 -11.16 3.29 -3.71
C TYR A 158 -12.03 2.87 -4.91
N TRP A 159 -11.63 3.23 -6.12
CA TRP A 159 -12.43 2.93 -7.30
C TRP A 159 -12.38 1.46 -7.70
N GLY A 160 -11.27 0.76 -7.43
CA GLY A 160 -11.18 -0.68 -7.63
C GLY A 160 -12.15 -1.45 -6.73
N PHE A 161 -12.16 -1.16 -5.43
CA PHE A 161 -13.13 -1.77 -4.51
C PHE A 161 -14.57 -1.31 -4.78
N ARG A 162 -14.77 -0.04 -5.13
CA ARG A 162 -16.10 0.48 -5.51
C ARG A 162 -16.65 -0.27 -6.72
N ALA A 163 -15.85 -0.50 -7.73
CA ALA A 163 -16.25 -1.26 -8.90
C ALA A 163 -16.64 -2.71 -8.54
N ALA A 164 -15.89 -3.37 -7.65
CA ALA A 164 -16.25 -4.69 -7.18
C ALA A 164 -17.58 -4.70 -6.41
N ILE A 165 -17.77 -3.73 -5.51
CA ILE A 165 -19.01 -3.57 -4.71
C ILE A 165 -20.22 -3.32 -5.62
N ASP A 166 -20.07 -2.47 -6.64
CA ASP A 166 -21.18 -2.12 -7.54
C ASP A 166 -21.49 -3.22 -8.55
N SER A 167 -20.52 -4.07 -8.90
CA SER A 167 -20.64 -5.06 -9.98
C SER A 167 -20.98 -6.46 -9.52
N PHE A 168 -20.65 -6.82 -8.28
CA PHE A 168 -20.82 -8.19 -7.78
C PHE A 168 -21.79 -8.24 -6.61
N ASP A 169 -22.72 -9.20 -6.66
CA ASP A 169 -23.59 -9.49 -5.52
C ASP A 169 -22.85 -10.30 -4.46
N GLU A 170 -22.06 -11.30 -4.89
CA GLU A 170 -21.21 -12.10 -4.03
C GLU A 170 -19.88 -12.43 -4.71
N MET A 171 -18.86 -12.67 -3.90
CA MET A 171 -17.55 -13.16 -4.33
C MET A 171 -17.12 -14.32 -3.45
N TRP A 172 -16.44 -15.33 -4.04
CA TRP A 172 -15.87 -16.45 -3.30
C TRP A 172 -14.58 -16.93 -3.94
N PHE A 173 -13.80 -17.69 -3.20
CA PHE A 173 -12.58 -18.29 -3.75
C PHE A 173 -12.91 -19.44 -4.66
N SER A 174 -12.25 -19.52 -5.85
CA SER A 174 -12.35 -20.66 -6.72
C SER A 174 -11.83 -21.91 -6.03
N GLU A 175 -12.65 -22.96 -5.97
CA GLU A 175 -12.35 -24.19 -5.23
C GLU A 175 -11.09 -24.88 -5.77
N GLY A 176 -10.18 -25.23 -4.87
CA GLY A 176 -8.95 -25.95 -5.15
C GLY A 176 -7.89 -25.17 -5.95
N LYS A 177 -8.11 -23.87 -6.25
CA LYS A 177 -7.16 -23.08 -7.06
C LYS A 177 -6.25 -22.16 -6.23
N ASN A 178 -6.59 -21.91 -4.97
CA ASN A 178 -5.84 -20.99 -4.12
C ASN A 178 -5.03 -21.74 -3.07
N ASP A 179 -3.72 -21.48 -2.97
CA ASP A 179 -2.87 -21.92 -1.86
C ASP A 179 -2.53 -20.77 -0.89
N PHE A 180 -2.95 -19.56 -1.23
CA PHE A 180 -2.73 -18.31 -0.48
C PHE A 180 -1.27 -18.05 -0.09
N LYS A 181 -0.32 -18.58 -0.86
CA LYS A 181 1.09 -18.35 -0.64
C LYS A 181 1.52 -16.99 -1.15
N TYR A 182 2.46 -16.42 -0.45
CA TYR A 182 3.10 -15.19 -0.84
C TYR A 182 4.41 -15.45 -1.58
N HIS A 183 4.80 -14.51 -2.45
CA HIS A 183 6.15 -14.54 -3.01
C HIS A 183 7.18 -14.36 -1.89
N PRO A 184 8.28 -15.14 -1.88
CA PRO A 184 9.35 -14.97 -0.90
C PRO A 184 10.12 -13.70 -1.22
N HIS A 185 9.58 -12.55 -0.79
CA HIS A 185 10.18 -11.25 -1.01
C HIS A 185 10.52 -10.58 0.32
N TYR A 186 11.69 -9.93 0.39
CA TYR A 186 12.20 -9.36 1.62
C TYR A 186 11.45 -8.08 2.05
N LEU A 187 11.02 -7.30 1.07
CA LEU A 187 10.41 -5.98 1.31
C LEU A 187 8.91 -5.95 1.03
N LEU A 188 8.42 -6.78 0.11
CA LEU A 188 7.05 -6.73 -0.38
C LEU A 188 6.23 -7.90 0.14
N ARG A 189 4.93 -7.66 0.34
CA ARG A 189 3.92 -8.67 0.60
C ARG A 189 3.02 -8.78 -0.62
N SER A 190 3.20 -9.85 -1.38
CA SER A 190 2.55 -10.09 -2.66
C SER A 190 2.02 -11.52 -2.70
N LEU A 191 0.71 -11.69 -2.85
CA LEU A 191 0.10 -12.97 -3.15
C LEU A 191 0.62 -13.46 -4.51
N LYS A 192 0.90 -14.76 -4.61
CA LYS A 192 1.32 -15.36 -5.89
C LYS A 192 0.19 -15.33 -6.90
N GLU A 193 -1.01 -15.64 -6.45
CA GLU A 193 -2.23 -15.69 -7.25
C GLU A 193 -3.44 -15.56 -6.33
N LEU A 194 -4.53 -15.08 -6.89
CA LEU A 194 -5.84 -15.03 -6.25
C LEU A 194 -6.90 -15.36 -7.29
N HIS A 195 -7.45 -16.57 -7.24
CA HIS A 195 -8.52 -17.01 -8.11
C HIS A 195 -9.85 -16.86 -7.41
N ILE A 196 -10.73 -16.07 -7.97
CA ILE A 196 -12.05 -15.77 -7.42
C ILE A 196 -13.14 -16.09 -8.44
N GLU A 197 -14.31 -16.36 -7.93
CA GLU A 197 -15.57 -16.44 -8.66
C GLU A 197 -16.54 -15.42 -8.07
N PHE A 198 -17.50 -14.99 -8.86
CA PHE A 198 -18.45 -13.98 -8.45
C PHE A 198 -19.81 -14.18 -9.13
N SER A 199 -20.86 -13.69 -8.52
CA SER A 199 -22.17 -13.48 -9.15
C SER A 199 -22.36 -11.99 -9.47
N PRO A 200 -22.93 -11.68 -10.66
CA PRO A 200 -23.29 -10.31 -11.01
C PRO A 200 -24.49 -9.82 -10.22
#